data_56e132f6d8b5507712ffa27ab16571d0
#
_entry.id   56e132f6d8b5507712ffa27ab16571d0
#
_cell.length_a   1.000
_cell.length_b   1.000
_cell.length_c   1.000
_cell.angle_alpha   90.00
_cell.angle_beta   90.00
_cell.angle_gamma   90.00
#
_symmetry.space_group_name_H-M   'P 1'
#
loop_
_entity.id
_entity.type
_entity.pdbx_description
1 polymer ?
#
loop_
_entity_poly.entity_id
_entity_poly.type
_entity_poly.pdbx_seq_one_letter_code
_entity_poly.pdbx_strand_id
1 'polypeptide(L)'
;MKAIPKLPLLVTCFVILLPMFFGLALWNRLPERMPTHFDFSGTADDYSGRPFAVIGLPLFILAMQLFCAVMLRADPKKQNISEKMTQLILWVCPAVSLFAGLSIYLSALGFAINVSRFGMIFVGLLFIAIGNYLPKCRHNYTVGIRLPWTLDDEDNWNHTHRFAGYVWIIAGVVTLLSVFLSHTAVVWVAAIFVASLSPLVYSFVYAKRHGKI
;
A
#
# COMPACT_ATOMS: atom_id res chain seq x y z
N MET A 1 5.44 11.14 -24.94
CA MET A 1 4.56 10.27 -24.11
C MET A 1 5.47 9.29 -23.36
N LYS A 2 5.70 9.46 -22.06
CA LYS A 2 6.45 8.45 -21.30
C LYS A 2 5.50 7.27 -21.04
N ALA A 3 5.66 6.20 -21.82
CA ALA A 3 4.98 4.94 -21.55
C ALA A 3 5.54 4.33 -20.27
N ILE A 4 4.70 3.61 -19.51
CA ILE A 4 5.21 2.80 -18.39
C ILE A 4 6.34 1.92 -18.94
N PRO A 5 7.55 1.93 -18.35
CA PRO A 5 8.65 1.14 -18.85
C PRO A 5 8.29 -0.35 -18.81
N LYS A 6 8.42 -1.05 -19.94
CA LYS A 6 8.01 -2.46 -20.05
C LYS A 6 8.79 -3.36 -19.09
N LEU A 7 10.09 -3.17 -18.99
CA LEU A 7 10.94 -4.00 -18.14
C LEU A 7 10.59 -3.90 -16.64
N PRO A 8 10.47 -2.70 -16.02
CA PRO A 8 9.98 -2.60 -14.65
C PRO A 8 8.61 -3.23 -14.41
N LEU A 9 7.67 -3.08 -15.33
CA LEU A 9 6.36 -3.72 -15.20
C LEU A 9 6.48 -5.25 -15.23
N LEU A 10 7.27 -5.82 -16.14
CA LEU A 10 7.49 -7.27 -16.22
C LEU A 10 8.18 -7.80 -14.95
N VAL A 11 9.21 -7.10 -14.48
CA VAL A 11 9.94 -7.48 -13.24
C VAL A 11 8.97 -7.46 -12.05
N THR A 12 8.17 -6.41 -11.89
CA THR A 12 7.23 -6.31 -10.77
C THR A 12 6.12 -7.35 -10.84
N CYS A 13 5.59 -7.67 -12.02
CA CYS A 13 4.65 -8.78 -12.21
C CYS A 13 5.28 -10.14 -11.87
N PHE A 14 6.53 -10.36 -12.24
CA PHE A 14 7.24 -11.59 -11.87
C PHE A 14 7.45 -11.71 -10.36
N VAL A 15 7.85 -10.61 -9.69
CA VAL A 15 8.03 -10.59 -8.24
C VAL A 15 6.72 -10.87 -7.50
N ILE A 16 5.57 -10.39 -7.99
CA ILE A 16 4.25 -10.70 -7.43
C ILE A 16 3.97 -12.21 -7.44
N LEU A 17 4.45 -12.93 -8.45
CA LEU A 17 4.22 -14.36 -8.59
C LEU A 17 5.22 -15.22 -7.81
N LEU A 18 6.30 -14.66 -7.25
CA LEU A 18 7.27 -15.45 -6.47
C LEU A 18 6.64 -16.22 -5.31
N PRO A 19 5.73 -15.67 -4.50
CA PRO A 19 5.04 -16.44 -3.46
C PRO A 19 4.25 -17.63 -4.03
N MET A 20 3.62 -17.47 -5.22
CA MET A 20 2.92 -18.58 -5.88
C MET A 20 3.87 -19.72 -6.24
N PHE A 21 5.00 -19.42 -6.88
CA PHE A 21 5.98 -20.45 -7.22
C PHE A 21 6.56 -21.14 -5.99
N PHE A 22 6.85 -20.37 -4.94
CA PHE A 22 7.31 -20.91 -3.67
C PHE A 22 6.26 -21.80 -3.00
N GLY A 23 4.99 -21.37 -2.97
CA GLY A 23 3.89 -22.16 -2.42
C GLY A 23 3.63 -23.44 -3.23
N LEU A 24 3.74 -23.39 -4.56
CA LEU A 24 3.63 -24.60 -5.41
C LEU A 24 4.77 -25.59 -5.11
N ALA A 25 6.01 -25.12 -4.91
CA ALA A 25 7.13 -25.97 -4.53
C ALA A 25 6.93 -26.62 -3.15
N LEU A 26 6.24 -25.96 -2.24
CA LEU A 26 5.95 -26.44 -0.90
C LEU A 26 4.57 -27.12 -0.79
N TRP A 27 3.85 -27.32 -1.91
CA TRP A 27 2.44 -27.72 -1.91
C TRP A 27 2.11 -28.89 -0.97
N ASN A 28 2.92 -29.94 -0.98
CA ASN A 28 2.70 -31.13 -0.16
C ASN A 28 3.05 -30.94 1.34
N ARG A 29 3.72 -29.85 1.69
CA ARG A 29 4.07 -29.49 3.07
C ARG A 29 3.09 -28.48 3.69
N LEU A 30 2.29 -27.82 2.85
CA LEU A 30 1.32 -26.82 3.30
C LEU A 30 0.01 -27.49 3.70
N PRO A 31 -0.65 -27.04 4.78
CA PRO A 31 -1.94 -27.56 5.21
C PRO A 31 -3.03 -27.21 4.18
N GLU A 32 -4.17 -27.93 4.22
CA GLU A 32 -5.31 -27.69 3.34
C GLU A 32 -5.98 -26.32 3.62
N ARG A 33 -5.98 -25.91 4.89
CA ARG A 33 -6.45 -24.59 5.31
C ARG A 33 -5.25 -23.74 5.76
N MET A 34 -5.08 -22.62 5.09
CA MET A 34 -3.98 -21.68 5.28
C MET A 34 -4.46 -20.45 6.05
N PRO A 35 -3.71 -19.94 7.04
CA PRO A 35 -4.05 -18.70 7.73
C PRO A 35 -3.94 -17.53 6.76
N THR A 36 -5.03 -16.81 6.52
CA THR A 36 -5.08 -15.69 5.57
C THR A 36 -5.52 -14.37 6.19
N HIS A 37 -6.01 -14.42 7.42
CA HIS A 37 -6.29 -13.25 8.24
C HIS A 37 -5.68 -13.42 9.62
N PHE A 38 -5.24 -12.30 10.22
CA PHE A 38 -4.58 -12.26 11.52
C PHE A 38 -5.15 -11.10 12.33
N ASP A 39 -5.46 -11.36 13.59
CA ASP A 39 -5.93 -10.35 14.53
C ASP A 39 -4.81 -9.37 14.95
N PHE A 40 -5.15 -8.39 15.76
CA PHE A 40 -4.18 -7.41 16.28
C PHE A 40 -3.12 -8.02 17.21
N SER A 41 -3.33 -9.21 17.75
CA SER A 41 -2.33 -9.93 18.54
C SER A 41 -1.30 -10.63 17.64
N GLY A 42 -1.60 -10.76 16.36
CA GLY A 42 -0.80 -11.50 15.37
C GLY A 42 -1.15 -12.97 15.29
N THR A 43 -2.28 -13.38 15.91
CA THR A 43 -2.81 -14.74 15.86
C THR A 43 -3.73 -14.89 14.64
N ALA A 44 -3.64 -16.02 13.95
CA ALA A 44 -4.52 -16.31 12.83
C ALA A 44 -5.96 -16.56 13.33
N ASP A 45 -6.91 -15.80 12.83
CA ASP A 45 -8.34 -15.86 13.20
C ASP A 45 -9.26 -16.21 12.02
N ASP A 46 -8.74 -16.21 10.77
CA ASP A 46 -9.47 -16.74 9.62
C ASP A 46 -8.53 -17.49 8.66
N TYR A 47 -9.11 -18.48 7.95
CA TYR A 47 -8.38 -19.44 7.13
C TYR A 47 -9.05 -19.63 5.78
N SER A 48 -8.27 -19.63 4.71
CA SER A 48 -8.71 -19.95 3.35
C SER A 48 -8.16 -21.29 2.87
N GLY A 49 -8.76 -21.85 1.83
CA GLY A 49 -8.22 -23.05 1.19
C GLY A 49 -6.83 -22.80 0.59
N ARG A 50 -5.95 -23.82 0.65
CA ARG A 50 -4.60 -23.79 0.08
C ARG A 50 -4.56 -23.29 -1.38
N PRO A 51 -5.46 -23.69 -2.31
CA PRO A 51 -5.46 -23.19 -3.67
C PRO A 51 -5.64 -21.67 -3.75
N PHE A 52 -6.52 -21.11 -2.92
CA PHE A 52 -6.72 -19.65 -2.87
C PHE A 52 -5.48 -18.95 -2.31
N ALA A 53 -4.94 -19.40 -1.19
CA ALA A 53 -3.79 -18.77 -0.54
C ALA A 53 -2.53 -18.81 -1.44
N VAL A 54 -2.32 -19.93 -2.16
CA VAL A 54 -1.11 -20.14 -2.97
C VAL A 54 -1.23 -19.54 -4.37
N ILE A 55 -2.38 -19.69 -5.01
CA ILE A 55 -2.59 -19.30 -6.42
C ILE A 55 -3.50 -18.07 -6.51
N GLY A 56 -4.66 -18.11 -5.86
CA GLY A 56 -5.68 -17.07 -5.99
C GLY A 56 -5.21 -15.71 -5.53
N LEU A 57 -4.56 -15.62 -4.36
CA LEU A 57 -4.10 -14.37 -3.80
C LEU A 57 -3.01 -13.67 -4.64
N PRO A 58 -1.92 -14.36 -5.06
CA PRO A 58 -0.93 -13.74 -5.96
C PRO A 58 -1.54 -13.34 -7.32
N LEU A 59 -2.44 -14.12 -7.88
CA LEU A 59 -3.12 -13.76 -9.13
C LEU A 59 -4.05 -12.56 -8.95
N PHE A 60 -4.74 -12.44 -7.83
CA PHE A 60 -5.53 -11.26 -7.50
C PHE A 60 -4.65 -10.00 -7.40
N ILE A 61 -3.51 -10.08 -6.71
CA ILE A 61 -2.57 -8.97 -6.60
C ILE A 61 -1.98 -8.61 -7.97
N LEU A 62 -1.69 -9.61 -8.82
CA LEU A 62 -1.26 -9.38 -10.20
C LEU A 62 -2.33 -8.65 -11.02
N ALA A 63 -3.60 -9.04 -10.89
CA ALA A 63 -4.70 -8.34 -11.57
C ALA A 63 -4.79 -6.87 -11.11
N MET A 64 -4.62 -6.61 -9.81
CA MET A 64 -4.56 -5.23 -9.27
C MET A 64 -3.36 -4.44 -9.83
N GLN A 65 -2.19 -5.06 -9.94
CA GLN A 65 -1.01 -4.44 -10.57
C GLN A 65 -1.27 -4.04 -12.01
N LEU A 66 -1.86 -4.94 -12.80
CA LEU A 66 -2.20 -4.67 -14.21
C LEU A 66 -3.27 -3.57 -14.32
N PHE A 67 -4.28 -3.61 -13.45
CA PHE A 67 -5.27 -2.54 -13.36
C PHE A 67 -4.62 -1.18 -13.06
N CYS A 68 -3.74 -1.10 -12.07
CA CYS A 68 -2.99 0.14 -11.77
C CYS A 68 -2.17 0.60 -12.98
N ALA A 69 -1.51 -0.32 -13.69
CA ALA A 69 -0.74 0.01 -14.89
C ALA A 69 -1.62 0.54 -16.02
N VAL A 70 -2.83 0.00 -16.20
CA VAL A 70 -3.81 0.50 -17.17
C VAL A 70 -4.27 1.91 -16.79
N MET A 71 -4.64 2.13 -15.52
CA MET A 71 -5.07 3.44 -15.02
C MET A 71 -3.99 4.52 -15.18
N LEU A 72 -2.73 4.20 -14.87
CA LEU A 72 -1.60 5.12 -15.09
C LEU A 72 -1.42 5.48 -16.58
N ARG A 73 -1.66 4.54 -17.49
CA ARG A 73 -1.59 4.79 -18.95
C ARG A 73 -2.76 5.61 -19.47
N ALA A 74 -3.94 5.40 -18.91
CA ALA A 74 -5.17 6.06 -19.30
C ALA A 74 -5.29 7.50 -18.79
N ASP A 75 -4.47 7.90 -17.79
CA ASP A 75 -4.54 9.23 -17.17
C ASP A 75 -4.34 10.34 -18.22
N PRO A 76 -5.27 11.29 -18.37
CA PRO A 76 -5.13 12.43 -19.29
C PRO A 76 -3.91 13.30 -18.97
N LYS A 77 -3.53 13.39 -17.70
CA LYS A 77 -2.36 14.15 -17.20
C LYS A 77 -1.16 13.25 -16.85
N LYS A 78 -1.01 12.09 -17.49
CA LYS A 78 0.09 11.13 -17.24
C LYS A 78 1.50 11.73 -17.34
N GLN A 79 1.68 12.80 -18.10
CA GLN A 79 2.96 13.52 -18.18
C GLN A 79 3.39 14.15 -16.85
N ASN A 80 2.42 14.38 -15.94
CA ASN A 80 2.68 14.91 -14.59
C ASN A 80 3.12 13.82 -13.61
N ILE A 81 2.95 12.54 -13.96
CA ILE A 81 3.39 11.40 -13.13
C ILE A 81 4.87 11.14 -13.45
N SER A 82 5.74 11.43 -12.48
CA SER A 82 7.18 11.25 -12.64
C SER A 82 7.56 9.77 -12.71
N GLU A 83 8.72 9.45 -13.33
CA GLU A 83 9.25 8.09 -13.37
C GLU A 83 9.42 7.48 -11.97
N LYS A 84 9.90 8.27 -11.00
CA LYS A 84 10.07 7.84 -9.61
C LYS A 84 8.72 7.48 -8.97
N MET A 85 7.67 8.28 -9.23
CA MET A 85 6.31 7.98 -8.76
C MET A 85 5.77 6.70 -9.42
N THR A 86 5.96 6.55 -10.72
CA THR A 86 5.59 5.31 -11.43
C THR A 86 6.29 4.09 -10.83
N GLN A 87 7.59 4.17 -10.56
CA GLN A 87 8.33 3.09 -9.90
C GLN A 87 7.77 2.78 -8.51
N LEU A 88 7.52 3.80 -7.67
CA LEU A 88 6.93 3.58 -6.35
C LEU A 88 5.61 2.81 -6.46
N ILE A 89 4.70 3.23 -7.35
CA ILE A 89 3.39 2.59 -7.53
C ILE A 89 3.56 1.14 -8.00
N LEU A 90 4.44 0.90 -8.97
CA LEU A 90 4.69 -0.44 -9.48
C LEU A 90 5.27 -1.38 -8.43
N TRP A 91 5.99 -0.90 -7.42
CA TRP A 91 6.58 -1.71 -6.36
C TRP A 91 5.68 -1.95 -5.15
N VAL A 92 4.55 -1.24 -5.01
CA VAL A 92 3.61 -1.46 -3.88
C VAL A 92 3.02 -2.87 -3.92
N CYS A 93 2.45 -3.29 -5.05
CA CYS A 93 1.84 -4.62 -5.16
C CYS A 93 2.85 -5.78 -4.98
N PRO A 94 4.06 -5.75 -5.56
CA PRO A 94 5.12 -6.72 -5.23
C PRO A 94 5.45 -6.78 -3.75
N ALA A 95 5.63 -5.63 -3.09
CA ALA A 95 5.92 -5.58 -1.66
C ALA A 95 4.79 -6.20 -0.82
N VAL A 96 3.52 -5.90 -1.16
CA VAL A 96 2.35 -6.50 -0.52
C VAL A 96 2.30 -8.02 -0.76
N SER A 97 2.56 -8.48 -2.00
CA SER A 97 2.54 -9.91 -2.34
C SER A 97 3.61 -10.70 -1.57
N LEU A 98 4.83 -10.17 -1.51
CA LEU A 98 5.92 -10.79 -0.76
C LEU A 98 5.64 -10.83 0.74
N PHE A 99 5.15 -9.71 1.30
CA PHE A 99 4.78 -9.64 2.71
C PHE A 99 3.66 -10.63 3.06
N ALA A 100 2.57 -10.66 2.28
CA ALA A 100 1.46 -11.55 2.50
C ALA A 100 1.86 -13.02 2.37
N GLY A 101 2.57 -13.37 1.28
CA GLY A 101 3.06 -14.72 1.06
C GLY A 101 3.98 -15.20 2.17
N LEU A 102 4.94 -14.36 2.60
CA LEU A 102 5.86 -14.69 3.69
C LEU A 102 5.11 -14.92 5.00
N SER A 103 4.18 -14.03 5.35
CA SER A 103 3.37 -14.14 6.57
C SER A 103 2.52 -15.41 6.59
N ILE A 104 1.83 -15.69 5.48
CA ILE A 104 0.96 -16.87 5.33
C ILE A 104 1.79 -18.17 5.41
N TYR A 105 2.90 -18.25 4.67
CA TYR A 105 3.68 -19.50 4.62
C TYR A 105 4.44 -19.77 5.91
N LEU A 106 5.05 -18.77 6.53
CA LEU A 106 5.72 -18.95 7.81
C LEU A 106 4.74 -19.39 8.89
N SER A 107 3.55 -18.77 8.95
CA SER A 107 2.50 -19.16 9.90
C SER A 107 1.98 -20.58 9.60
N ALA A 108 1.71 -20.92 8.34
CA ALA A 108 1.23 -22.24 7.93
C ALA A 108 2.23 -23.37 8.19
N LEU A 109 3.54 -23.07 8.15
CA LEU A 109 4.62 -24.02 8.46
C LEU A 109 4.94 -24.11 9.96
N GLY A 110 4.19 -23.39 10.81
CA GLY A 110 4.33 -23.47 12.27
C GLY A 110 5.41 -22.60 12.87
N PHE A 111 5.98 -21.64 12.11
CA PHE A 111 6.93 -20.69 12.68
C PHE A 111 6.19 -19.70 13.61
N ALA A 112 6.73 -19.52 14.81
CA ALA A 112 6.20 -18.56 15.79
C ALA A 112 6.56 -17.12 15.41
N ILE A 113 5.80 -16.55 14.47
CA ILE A 113 5.95 -15.16 14.04
C ILE A 113 4.78 -14.31 14.53
N ASN A 114 5.06 -13.09 14.96
CA ASN A 114 4.00 -12.12 15.25
C ASN A 114 3.68 -11.32 13.99
N VAL A 115 2.70 -11.81 13.20
CA VAL A 115 2.32 -11.20 11.91
C VAL A 115 1.86 -9.76 12.07
N SER A 116 1.20 -9.42 13.19
CA SER A 116 0.76 -8.04 13.47
C SER A 116 1.95 -7.08 13.59
N ARG A 117 3.01 -7.44 14.32
CA ARG A 117 4.22 -6.62 14.42
C ARG A 117 4.92 -6.45 13.08
N PHE A 118 5.05 -7.52 12.30
CA PHE A 118 5.59 -7.44 10.93
C PHE A 118 4.73 -6.54 10.05
N GLY A 119 3.39 -6.65 10.16
CA GLY A 119 2.44 -5.79 9.45
C GLY A 119 2.59 -4.32 9.80
N MET A 120 2.75 -3.99 11.08
CA MET A 120 2.99 -2.61 11.53
C MET A 120 4.29 -2.05 10.96
N ILE A 121 5.38 -2.83 10.97
CA ILE A 121 6.66 -2.43 10.37
C ILE A 121 6.47 -2.19 8.86
N PHE A 122 5.82 -3.11 8.17
CA PHE A 122 5.59 -3.01 6.73
C PHE A 122 4.74 -1.78 6.37
N VAL A 123 3.62 -1.56 7.05
CA VAL A 123 2.75 -0.39 6.83
C VAL A 123 3.45 0.91 7.21
N GLY A 124 4.20 0.94 8.32
CA GLY A 124 4.99 2.11 8.71
C GLY A 124 6.01 2.51 7.65
N LEU A 125 6.72 1.54 7.06
CA LEU A 125 7.66 1.78 5.96
C LEU A 125 6.95 2.26 4.70
N LEU A 126 5.79 1.69 4.36
CA LEU A 126 4.96 2.15 3.25
C LEU A 126 4.49 3.59 3.44
N PHE A 127 4.05 3.95 4.64
CA PHE A 127 3.63 5.32 4.96
C PHE A 127 4.78 6.32 4.77
N ILE A 128 5.98 5.99 5.24
CA ILE A 128 7.17 6.82 5.04
C ILE A 128 7.50 6.93 3.54
N ALA A 129 7.50 5.81 2.83
CA ALA A 129 7.81 5.80 1.41
C ALA A 129 6.81 6.64 0.61
N ILE A 130 5.50 6.41 0.78
CA ILE A 130 4.45 7.15 0.08
C ILE A 130 4.46 8.62 0.51
N GLY A 131 4.55 8.90 1.82
CA GLY A 131 4.59 10.26 2.37
C GLY A 131 5.73 11.10 1.79
N ASN A 132 6.91 10.51 1.60
CA ASN A 132 8.04 11.20 0.96
C ASN A 132 7.79 11.55 -0.52
N TYR A 133 6.88 10.86 -1.19
CA TYR A 133 6.56 11.12 -2.59
C TYR A 133 5.32 12.01 -2.77
N LEU A 134 4.40 12.06 -1.81
CA LEU A 134 3.19 12.89 -1.92
C LEU A 134 3.47 14.35 -2.27
N PRO A 135 4.43 15.07 -1.65
CA PRO A 135 4.74 16.46 -2.01
C PRO A 135 5.25 16.65 -3.43
N LYS A 136 5.71 15.57 -4.08
CA LYS A 136 6.25 15.55 -5.45
C LYS A 136 5.21 15.12 -6.47
N CYS A 137 4.00 14.78 -6.01
CA CYS A 137 2.88 14.36 -6.85
C CYS A 137 2.25 15.57 -7.52
N ARG A 138 2.54 15.79 -8.81
CA ARG A 138 1.89 16.83 -9.60
C ARG A 138 0.45 16.47 -9.91
N HIS A 139 -0.39 17.47 -10.15
CA HIS A 139 -1.81 17.30 -10.42
C HIS A 139 -2.10 16.30 -11.55
N ASN A 140 -2.84 15.22 -11.24
CA ASN A 140 -3.24 14.14 -12.13
C ASN A 140 -4.53 13.48 -11.63
N TYR A 141 -5.12 12.55 -12.40
CA TYR A 141 -6.39 11.91 -12.07
C TYR A 141 -6.25 10.49 -11.50
N THR A 142 -5.03 9.93 -11.41
CA THR A 142 -4.81 8.54 -10.99
C THR A 142 -4.20 8.42 -9.60
N VAL A 143 -3.24 9.28 -9.25
CA VAL A 143 -2.39 9.15 -8.07
C VAL A 143 -2.55 10.34 -7.14
N GLY A 144 -2.73 10.10 -5.84
CA GLY A 144 -2.79 11.14 -4.82
C GLY A 144 -4.17 11.28 -4.18
N ILE A 145 -4.37 12.40 -3.47
CA ILE A 145 -5.60 12.73 -2.74
C ILE A 145 -6.53 13.48 -3.70
N ARG A 146 -7.45 12.70 -4.31
CA ARG A 146 -8.34 13.13 -5.39
C ARG A 146 -9.73 13.40 -4.85
N LEU A 147 -9.96 14.65 -4.52
CA LEU A 147 -11.27 15.16 -4.09
C LEU A 147 -11.72 16.19 -5.14
N PRO A 148 -13.02 16.43 -5.32
CA PRO A 148 -13.49 17.40 -6.31
C PRO A 148 -12.70 18.71 -6.25
N TRP A 149 -12.60 19.32 -5.08
CA TRP A 149 -11.90 20.59 -4.87
C TRP A 149 -10.37 20.51 -4.99
N THR A 150 -9.72 19.34 -4.85
CA THR A 150 -8.30 19.19 -5.15
C THR A 150 -8.03 18.95 -6.63
N LEU A 151 -8.99 18.36 -7.35
CA LEU A 151 -8.91 18.16 -8.79
C LEU A 151 -9.22 19.43 -9.58
N ASP A 152 -10.03 20.33 -9.03
CA ASP A 152 -10.43 21.57 -9.67
C ASP A 152 -9.43 22.73 -9.38
N ASP A 153 -8.60 22.60 -8.34
CA ASP A 153 -7.65 23.64 -7.91
C ASP A 153 -6.25 23.07 -7.69
N GLU A 154 -5.29 23.47 -8.54
CA GLU A 154 -3.90 23.01 -8.47
C GLU A 154 -3.18 23.51 -7.22
N ASP A 155 -3.53 24.69 -6.70
CA ASP A 155 -2.95 25.20 -5.46
C ASP A 155 -3.42 24.36 -4.27
N ASN A 156 -4.71 24.04 -4.18
CA ASN A 156 -5.22 23.13 -3.16
C ASN A 156 -4.55 21.74 -3.28
N TRP A 157 -4.40 21.22 -4.51
CA TRP A 157 -3.67 19.97 -4.73
C TRP A 157 -2.27 20.02 -4.13
N ASN A 158 -1.49 21.04 -4.46
CA ASN A 158 -0.10 21.18 -4.02
C ASN A 158 0.01 21.31 -2.49
N HIS A 159 -0.84 22.14 -1.89
CA HIS A 159 -0.88 22.34 -0.44
C HIS A 159 -1.30 21.08 0.30
N THR A 160 -2.35 20.39 -0.17
CA THR A 160 -2.85 19.16 0.41
C THR A 160 -1.80 18.04 0.36
N HIS A 161 -1.15 17.84 -0.79
CA HIS A 161 -0.14 16.80 -0.93
C HIS A 161 1.13 17.07 -0.13
N ARG A 162 1.52 18.35 0.02
CA ARG A 162 2.63 18.72 0.90
C ARG A 162 2.30 18.45 2.36
N PHE A 163 1.13 18.85 2.82
CA PHE A 163 0.66 18.57 4.18
C PHE A 163 0.55 17.06 4.44
N ALA A 164 -0.11 16.34 3.55
CA ALA A 164 -0.25 14.88 3.64
C ALA A 164 1.09 14.15 3.69
N GLY A 165 2.08 14.62 2.93
CA GLY A 165 3.42 14.04 2.95
C GLY A 165 4.05 14.07 4.35
N TYR A 166 3.97 15.19 5.05
CA TYR A 166 4.46 15.28 6.44
C TYR A 166 3.68 14.38 7.39
N VAL A 167 2.34 14.43 7.31
CA VAL A 167 1.49 13.62 8.18
C VAL A 167 1.74 12.12 7.99
N TRP A 168 1.88 11.66 6.75
CA TRP A 168 2.15 10.26 6.44
C TRP A 168 3.53 9.80 6.92
N ILE A 169 4.57 10.62 6.77
CA ILE A 169 5.90 10.31 7.32
C ILE A 169 5.84 10.21 8.85
N ILE A 170 5.21 11.18 9.52
CA ILE A 170 5.08 11.16 10.98
C ILE A 170 4.29 9.93 11.43
N ALA A 171 3.14 9.64 10.80
CA ALA A 171 2.34 8.46 11.11
C ALA A 171 3.13 7.16 10.90
N GLY A 172 3.94 7.07 9.84
CA GLY A 172 4.82 5.93 9.59
C GLY A 172 5.88 5.75 10.67
N VAL A 173 6.54 6.83 11.09
CA VAL A 173 7.53 6.80 12.18
C VAL A 173 6.86 6.41 13.50
N VAL A 174 5.70 7.00 13.83
CA VAL A 174 4.93 6.66 15.04
C VAL A 174 4.53 5.18 15.02
N THR A 175 4.08 4.66 13.87
CA THR A 175 3.75 3.24 13.70
C THR A 175 4.96 2.35 13.94
N LEU A 176 6.15 2.69 13.40
CA LEU A 176 7.38 1.92 13.62
C LEU A 176 7.80 1.93 15.10
N LEU A 177 7.75 3.08 15.74
CA LEU A 177 8.10 3.21 17.14
C LEU A 177 7.10 2.50 18.07
N SER A 178 5.82 2.44 17.67
CA SER A 178 4.78 1.78 18.46
C SER A 178 4.99 0.26 18.61
N VAL A 179 5.77 -0.37 17.72
CA VAL A 179 6.07 -1.81 17.79
C VAL A 179 6.73 -2.20 19.13
N PHE A 180 7.38 -1.24 19.80
CA PHE A 180 8.03 -1.43 21.10
C PHE A 180 7.12 -1.12 22.31
N LEU A 181 5.86 -0.69 22.08
CA LEU A 181 4.91 -0.34 23.13
C LEU A 181 3.96 -1.49 23.44
N SER A 182 3.31 -1.45 24.62
CA SER A 182 2.30 -2.44 25.02
C SER A 182 0.94 -2.29 24.32
N HIS A 183 0.60 -1.07 23.89
CA HIS A 183 -0.69 -0.75 23.25
C HIS A 183 -0.53 -0.42 21.76
N THR A 184 0.23 -1.24 21.05
CA THR A 184 0.60 -1.03 19.65
C THR A 184 -0.60 -0.86 18.73
N ALA A 185 -1.65 -1.68 18.88
CA ALA A 185 -2.83 -1.65 18.02
C ALA A 185 -3.57 -0.30 18.05
N VAL A 186 -3.75 0.28 19.24
CA VAL A 186 -4.44 1.58 19.40
C VAL A 186 -3.64 2.69 18.72
N VAL A 187 -2.32 2.72 18.94
CA VAL A 187 -1.44 3.73 18.33
C VAL A 187 -1.44 3.59 16.80
N TRP A 188 -1.39 2.36 16.30
CA TRP A 188 -1.41 2.07 14.87
C TRP A 188 -2.72 2.51 14.20
N VAL A 189 -3.87 2.13 14.79
CA VAL A 189 -5.18 2.55 14.29
C VAL A 189 -5.32 4.07 14.31
N ALA A 190 -4.92 4.72 15.41
CA ALA A 190 -4.93 6.19 15.51
C ALA A 190 -4.04 6.85 14.44
N ALA A 191 -2.83 6.32 14.19
CA ALA A 191 -1.93 6.83 13.16
C ALA A 191 -2.54 6.72 11.75
N ILE A 192 -3.20 5.60 11.42
CA ILE A 192 -3.91 5.41 10.15
C ILE A 192 -5.06 6.43 10.01
N PHE A 193 -5.89 6.60 11.07
CA PHE A 193 -6.99 7.56 11.04
C PHE A 193 -6.48 9.00 10.83
N VAL A 194 -5.46 9.41 11.58
CA VAL A 194 -4.87 10.74 11.44
C VAL A 194 -4.29 10.93 10.04
N ALA A 195 -3.54 9.95 9.52
CA ALA A 195 -2.95 10.03 8.19
C ALA A 195 -4.00 10.10 7.07
N SER A 196 -5.13 9.43 7.24
CA SER A 196 -6.19 9.39 6.25
C SER A 196 -7.11 10.61 6.31
N LEU A 197 -7.56 11.00 7.51
CA LEU A 197 -8.59 12.03 7.67
C LEU A 197 -8.01 13.46 7.66
N SER A 198 -6.83 13.69 8.23
CA SER A 198 -6.30 15.04 8.35
C SER A 198 -6.06 15.74 7.00
N PRO A 199 -5.57 15.06 5.92
CA PRO A 199 -5.45 15.70 4.62
C PRO A 199 -6.82 16.00 3.97
N LEU A 200 -7.85 15.17 4.24
CA LEU A 200 -9.21 15.43 3.73
C LEU A 200 -9.77 16.71 4.37
N VAL A 201 -9.68 16.81 5.70
CA VAL A 201 -10.12 18.00 6.43
C VAL A 201 -9.32 19.23 6.00
N TYR A 202 -8.00 19.10 5.91
CA TYR A 202 -7.14 20.19 5.46
C TYR A 202 -7.54 20.73 4.09
N SER A 203 -7.72 19.85 3.10
CA SER A 203 -8.07 20.21 1.74
C SER A 203 -9.45 20.88 1.64
N PHE A 204 -10.42 20.41 2.43
CA PHE A 204 -11.74 21.01 2.51
C PHE A 204 -11.69 22.43 3.12
N VAL A 205 -10.98 22.58 4.24
CA VAL A 205 -10.81 23.91 4.89
C VAL A 205 -10.08 24.88 3.96
N TYR A 206 -9.07 24.39 3.23
CA TYR A 206 -8.36 25.19 2.24
C TYR A 206 -9.30 25.68 1.14
N ALA A 207 -10.09 24.77 0.54
CA ALA A 207 -11.04 25.11 -0.51
C ALA A 207 -12.08 26.16 -0.03
N LYS A 208 -12.66 25.96 1.17
CA LYS A 208 -13.62 26.89 1.76
C LYS A 208 -13.03 28.28 2.00
N ARG A 209 -11.79 28.36 2.53
CA ARG A 209 -11.11 29.65 2.79
C ARG A 209 -10.81 30.46 1.54
N HIS A 210 -10.64 29.77 0.40
CA HIS A 210 -10.30 30.41 -0.88
C HIS A 210 -11.52 30.54 -1.82
N GLY A 211 -12.74 30.32 -1.30
CA GLY A 211 -13.99 30.49 -2.07
C GLY A 211 -14.12 29.51 -3.25
N LYS A 212 -13.54 28.29 -3.12
CA LYS A 212 -13.58 27.26 -4.16
C LYS A 212 -14.75 26.28 -3.99
N ILE A 213 -15.42 26.31 -2.83
CA ILE A 213 -16.66 25.59 -2.44
C ILE A 213 -17.49 26.47 -1.52
#